data_aec2b09adb75a6dbc88fa19394017d98
#
_entry.id   aec2b09adb75a6dbc88fa19394017d98
#
_cell.length_a   1.000
_cell.length_b   1.000
_cell.length_c   1.000
_cell.angle_alpha   90.00
_cell.angle_beta   90.00
_cell.angle_gamma   90.00
#
_symmetry.space_group_name_H-M   'P 1'
#
loop_
_entity.id
_entity.type
_entity.pdbx_description
1 polymer ?
#
loop_
_entity_poly.entity_id
_entity_poly.type
_entity_poly.pdbx_seq_one_letter_code
_entity_poly.pdbx_strand_id
1 'polypeptide(L)'
;MPKKVVLITDIHGLLEPLQKCIEKITLEKPYAIYCLGDAIGDGPNPEDVLSLLRKNKVTLILGNQEYYETLGMAPFLSYLDLERMQMIDWTNSKLSLESKNWLRNSPCFVDLTLGGKKIGLCHFAGDVRSDWLNHGQAHFQQRIKNGENGAELFTYTNSKEQIKYLKTLIKRYGKSVYVKNILDTLEHPLFHGQSLFSYDTIFEGHVHFEKPSQTYKGTTFYTLRSLSMGYAEKEEDVACYYVLEEVNDGFTFTRKNVLFDRDKMLRTIKESDMPSKKIINKYVKM
;
A
#
# COMPACT_ATOMS: atom_id res chain seq x y z
N MET A 1 22.59 -16.96 -16.07
CA MET A 1 21.76 -17.39 -14.92
C MET A 1 20.36 -16.88 -15.17
N PRO A 2 19.31 -17.66 -14.88
CA PRO A 2 17.94 -17.17 -15.02
C PRO A 2 17.72 -15.92 -14.15
N LYS A 3 16.94 -14.97 -14.67
CA LYS A 3 16.61 -13.77 -13.89
C LYS A 3 15.63 -14.14 -12.78
N LYS A 4 15.90 -13.64 -11.56
CA LYS A 4 15.00 -13.74 -10.41
C LYS A 4 14.44 -12.36 -10.08
N VAL A 5 13.15 -12.28 -9.93
CA VAL A 5 12.44 -11.10 -9.44
C VAL A 5 11.78 -11.46 -8.12
N VAL A 6 11.92 -10.59 -7.13
CA VAL A 6 11.27 -10.79 -5.83
C VAL A 6 10.17 -9.77 -5.63
N LEU A 7 9.02 -10.26 -5.14
CA LEU A 7 7.86 -9.43 -4.79
C LEU A 7 7.59 -9.52 -3.29
N ILE A 8 7.33 -8.37 -2.68
CA ILE A 8 6.79 -8.19 -1.33
C ILE A 8 5.63 -7.20 -1.40
N THR A 9 4.74 -7.20 -0.44
CA THR A 9 3.58 -6.29 -0.41
C THR A 9 3.02 -6.12 0.99
N ASP A 10 2.30 -5.01 1.23
CA ASP A 10 1.51 -4.77 2.44
C ASP A 10 2.33 -4.97 3.73
N ILE A 11 3.42 -4.22 3.86
CA ILE A 11 4.35 -4.28 5.01
C ILE A 11 3.77 -3.53 6.21
N HIS A 12 3.04 -2.43 5.93
CA HIS A 12 2.35 -1.62 6.93
C HIS A 12 3.22 -1.18 8.11
N GLY A 13 4.43 -0.67 7.84
CA GLY A 13 5.30 -0.15 8.89
C GLY A 13 5.81 -1.18 9.90
N LEU A 14 5.74 -2.48 9.58
CA LEU A 14 6.24 -3.57 10.42
C LEU A 14 7.69 -3.90 10.07
N LEU A 15 8.62 -3.33 10.82
CA LEU A 15 10.05 -3.42 10.53
C LEU A 15 10.63 -4.82 10.74
N GLU A 16 10.29 -5.49 11.85
CA GLU A 16 10.90 -6.78 12.24
C GLU A 16 10.71 -7.87 11.18
N PRO A 17 9.47 -8.15 10.70
CA PRO A 17 9.27 -9.16 9.64
C PRO A 17 9.94 -8.74 8.32
N LEU A 18 9.97 -7.44 7.98
CA LEU A 18 10.65 -6.96 6.79
C LEU A 18 12.16 -7.21 6.86
N GLN A 19 12.79 -6.92 8.01
CA GLN A 19 14.22 -7.17 8.20
C GLN A 19 14.56 -8.65 7.93
N LYS A 20 13.77 -9.56 8.47
CA LYS A 20 13.96 -11.00 8.27
C LYS A 20 13.76 -11.43 6.82
N CYS A 21 12.76 -10.87 6.15
CA CYS A 21 12.58 -11.11 4.71
C CYS A 21 13.76 -10.58 3.90
N ILE A 22 14.24 -9.38 4.13
CA ILE A 22 15.37 -8.78 3.40
C ILE A 22 16.66 -9.61 3.59
N GLU A 23 16.93 -10.11 4.81
CA GLU A 23 18.05 -11.03 5.07
C GLU A 23 17.98 -12.25 4.13
N LYS A 24 16.83 -12.86 3.95
CA LYS A 24 16.62 -14.04 3.09
C LYS A 24 16.62 -13.67 1.60
N ILE A 25 15.95 -12.57 1.23
CA ILE A 25 15.91 -12.08 -0.15
C ILE A 25 17.32 -11.80 -0.69
N THR A 26 18.21 -11.25 0.14
CA THR A 26 19.60 -10.99 -0.25
C THR A 26 20.34 -12.28 -0.66
N LEU A 27 20.02 -13.41 -0.03
CA LEU A 27 20.62 -14.72 -0.37
C LEU A 27 20.11 -15.27 -1.71
N GLU A 28 18.91 -14.87 -2.15
CA GLU A 28 18.36 -15.23 -3.46
C GLU A 28 19.10 -14.55 -4.63
N LYS A 29 19.86 -13.48 -4.34
CA LYS A 29 20.58 -12.66 -5.33
C LYS A 29 19.65 -12.20 -6.48
N PRO A 30 18.52 -11.56 -6.17
CA PRO A 30 17.55 -11.20 -7.19
C PRO A 30 18.11 -10.14 -8.15
N TYR A 31 17.64 -10.20 -9.40
CA TYR A 31 17.87 -9.14 -10.38
C TYR A 31 17.15 -7.83 -9.99
N ALA A 32 15.94 -7.95 -9.44
CA ALA A 32 15.14 -6.83 -8.96
C ALA A 32 14.23 -7.24 -7.80
N ILE A 33 13.91 -6.28 -6.93
CA ILE A 33 12.97 -6.43 -5.81
C ILE A 33 11.90 -5.36 -5.97
N TYR A 34 10.63 -5.75 -5.91
CA TYR A 34 9.48 -4.85 -5.96
C TYR A 34 8.63 -4.99 -4.69
N CYS A 35 8.23 -3.84 -4.13
CA CYS A 35 7.17 -3.77 -3.12
C CYS A 35 5.90 -3.28 -3.81
N LEU A 36 4.84 -4.09 -3.78
CA LEU A 36 3.59 -3.79 -4.47
C LEU A 36 2.68 -2.82 -3.70
N GLY A 37 3.26 -1.98 -2.85
CA GLY A 37 2.53 -0.95 -2.11
C GLY A 37 2.21 -1.31 -0.67
N ASP A 38 1.60 -0.34 0.02
CA ASP A 38 1.29 -0.38 1.44
C ASP A 38 2.50 -0.78 2.30
N ALA A 39 3.65 -0.17 2.00
CA ALA A 39 4.86 -0.32 2.80
C ALA A 39 4.72 0.38 4.16
N ILE A 40 3.96 1.45 4.22
CA ILE A 40 3.69 2.27 5.41
C ILE A 40 2.21 2.19 5.83
N GLY A 41 1.83 2.99 6.82
CA GLY A 41 0.50 2.93 7.44
C GLY A 41 0.39 1.82 8.49
N ASP A 42 -0.57 1.94 9.38
CA ASP A 42 -0.98 0.98 10.42
C ASP A 42 0.06 0.55 11.46
N GLY A 43 1.33 0.49 11.13
CA GLY A 43 2.41 0.02 12.02
C GLY A 43 3.37 1.10 12.50
N PRO A 44 4.25 0.76 13.47
CA PRO A 44 5.01 1.74 14.27
C PRO A 44 6.26 2.32 13.61
N ASN A 45 6.78 1.73 12.54
CA ASN A 45 8.09 2.04 11.98
C ASN A 45 8.04 2.53 10.51
N PRO A 46 7.22 3.54 10.13
CA PRO A 46 7.07 3.90 8.73
C PRO A 46 8.38 4.40 8.09
N GLU A 47 9.15 5.25 8.77
CA GLU A 47 10.42 5.77 8.23
C GLU A 47 11.50 4.70 8.13
N ASP A 48 11.61 3.82 9.14
CA ASP A 48 12.62 2.75 9.15
C ASP A 48 12.35 1.74 8.02
N VAL A 49 11.07 1.41 7.77
CA VAL A 49 10.66 0.54 6.66
C VAL A 49 11.07 1.17 5.33
N LEU A 50 10.73 2.44 5.07
CA LEU A 50 11.11 3.11 3.83
C LEU A 50 12.64 3.20 3.66
N SER A 51 13.36 3.49 4.74
CA SER A 51 14.82 3.54 4.74
C SER A 51 15.43 2.18 4.39
N LEU A 52 14.89 1.09 4.96
CA LEU A 52 15.34 -0.27 4.66
C LEU A 52 15.06 -0.66 3.20
N LEU A 53 13.90 -0.32 2.68
CA LEU A 53 13.55 -0.56 1.27
C LEU A 53 14.50 0.19 0.32
N ARG A 54 14.75 1.50 0.56
CA ARG A 54 15.69 2.30 -0.23
C ARG A 54 17.11 1.74 -0.19
N LYS A 55 17.60 1.39 1.02
CA LYS A 55 18.94 0.80 1.21
C LYS A 55 19.12 -0.47 0.37
N ASN A 56 18.08 -1.26 0.21
CA ASN A 56 18.09 -2.50 -0.56
C ASN A 56 17.64 -2.31 -2.01
N LYS A 57 17.54 -1.07 -2.51
CA LYS A 57 17.17 -0.72 -3.89
C LYS A 57 15.84 -1.35 -4.33
N VAL A 58 14.89 -1.47 -3.40
CA VAL A 58 13.54 -1.95 -3.70
C VAL A 58 12.80 -0.89 -4.51
N THR A 59 12.19 -1.28 -5.61
CA THR A 59 11.24 -0.43 -6.33
C THR A 59 9.90 -0.50 -5.62
N LEU A 60 9.46 0.61 -5.04
CA LEU A 60 8.15 0.73 -4.39
C LEU A 60 7.11 1.15 -5.42
N ILE A 61 6.04 0.39 -5.52
CA ILE A 61 4.81 0.76 -6.21
C ILE A 61 3.88 1.37 -5.16
N LEU A 62 3.20 2.46 -5.51
CA LEU A 62 2.33 3.13 -4.55
C LEU A 62 1.07 2.31 -4.27
N GLY A 63 0.77 2.09 -2.99
CA GLY A 63 -0.49 1.58 -2.50
C GLY A 63 -1.37 2.71 -1.96
N ASN A 64 -2.55 2.37 -1.42
CA ASN A 64 -3.45 3.38 -0.86
C ASN A 64 -2.88 4.05 0.39
N GLN A 65 -2.04 3.37 1.17
CA GLN A 65 -1.42 3.98 2.35
C GLN A 65 -0.43 5.07 1.95
N GLU A 66 0.44 4.83 0.96
CA GLU A 66 1.36 5.85 0.46
C GLU A 66 0.62 7.09 -0.03
N TYR A 67 -0.55 6.93 -0.68
CA TYR A 67 -1.39 8.05 -1.09
C TYR A 67 -1.91 8.84 0.09
N TYR A 68 -2.47 8.16 1.08
CA TYR A 68 -3.01 8.81 2.26
C TYR A 68 -1.95 9.65 2.96
N GLU A 69 -0.75 9.07 3.12
CA GLU A 69 0.35 9.68 3.87
C GLU A 69 1.04 10.79 3.06
N THR A 70 1.26 10.58 1.76
CA THR A 70 2.05 11.48 0.92
C THR A 70 1.27 12.74 0.55
N LEU A 71 -0.02 12.61 0.32
CA LEU A 71 -0.91 13.72 -0.04
C LEU A 71 -1.65 14.27 1.18
N GLY A 72 -1.41 13.68 2.36
CA GLY A 72 -1.93 14.14 3.63
C GLY A 72 -3.37 13.69 3.92
N MET A 73 -4.13 13.23 2.93
CA MET A 73 -5.52 12.77 3.12
C MET A 73 -5.99 11.91 1.95
N ALA A 74 -6.76 10.86 2.25
CA ALA A 74 -7.39 10.06 1.22
C ALA A 74 -8.54 10.82 0.52
N PRO A 75 -8.75 10.61 -0.77
CA PRO A 75 -9.86 11.24 -1.51
C PRO A 75 -11.24 10.81 -0.99
N PHE A 76 -11.34 9.64 -0.36
CA PHE A 76 -12.57 9.04 0.15
C PHE A 76 -12.64 9.07 1.68
N LEU A 77 -12.40 10.22 2.26
CA LEU A 77 -12.42 10.41 3.72
C LEU A 77 -13.76 10.03 4.38
N SER A 78 -14.85 9.93 3.62
CA SER A 78 -16.14 9.42 4.12
C SER A 78 -16.07 7.98 4.65
N TYR A 79 -15.05 7.20 4.27
CA TYR A 79 -14.81 5.84 4.78
C TYR A 79 -13.86 5.81 5.98
N LEU A 80 -13.19 6.93 6.27
CA LEU A 80 -12.21 6.99 7.33
C LEU A 80 -12.86 7.48 8.60
N ASP A 81 -12.79 6.70 9.67
CA ASP A 81 -13.10 7.16 11.01
C ASP A 81 -12.01 8.11 11.53
N LEU A 82 -12.30 8.76 12.66
CA LEU A 82 -11.38 9.69 13.29
C LEU A 82 -10.02 9.04 13.62
N GLU A 83 -10.05 7.79 14.05
CA GLU A 83 -8.89 7.03 14.45
C GLU A 83 -7.95 6.79 13.25
N ARG A 84 -8.51 6.42 12.10
CA ARG A 84 -7.76 6.25 10.85
C ARG A 84 -7.14 7.56 10.38
N MET A 85 -7.89 8.67 10.45
CA MET A 85 -7.37 10.00 10.11
C MET A 85 -6.20 10.41 11.01
N GLN A 86 -6.28 10.13 12.31
CA GLN A 86 -5.19 10.38 13.24
C GLN A 86 -3.96 9.53 12.94
N MET A 87 -4.14 8.27 12.55
CA MET A 87 -3.05 7.39 12.13
C MET A 87 -2.35 7.92 10.88
N ILE A 88 -3.09 8.37 9.87
CA ILE A 88 -2.54 8.97 8.66
C ILE A 88 -1.69 10.20 9.01
N ASP A 89 -2.23 11.14 9.80
CA ASP A 89 -1.50 12.35 10.20
C ASP A 89 -0.23 12.01 11.02
N TRP A 90 -0.34 11.04 11.92
CA TRP A 90 0.80 10.56 12.71
C TRP A 90 1.89 9.94 11.81
N THR A 91 1.54 9.01 10.94
CA THR A 91 2.48 8.38 10.01
C THR A 91 3.17 9.43 9.15
N ASN A 92 2.42 10.37 8.56
CA ASN A 92 2.98 11.47 7.79
C ASN A 92 3.98 12.29 8.62
N SER A 93 3.70 12.52 9.91
CA SER A 93 4.59 13.28 10.80
C SER A 93 5.92 12.56 11.07
N LYS A 94 5.97 11.25 10.96
CA LYS A 94 7.19 10.43 11.16
C LYS A 94 8.07 10.37 9.92
N LEU A 95 7.55 10.69 8.74
CA LEU A 95 8.29 10.58 7.49
C LEU A 95 9.23 11.77 7.28
N SER A 96 10.48 11.47 6.94
CA SER A 96 11.46 12.46 6.50
C SER A 96 11.06 13.10 5.17
N LEU A 97 11.62 14.27 4.86
CA LEU A 97 11.42 14.90 3.56
C LEU A 97 11.94 14.03 2.41
N GLU A 98 13.04 13.31 2.64
CA GLU A 98 13.60 12.37 1.67
C GLU A 98 12.60 11.24 1.35
N SER A 99 12.02 10.63 2.38
CA SER A 99 11.00 9.59 2.23
C SER A 99 9.76 10.10 1.50
N LYS A 100 9.26 11.28 1.87
CA LYS A 100 8.11 11.91 1.18
C LYS A 100 8.40 12.19 -0.30
N ASN A 101 9.61 12.64 -0.61
CA ASN A 101 10.01 12.87 -2.01
C ASN A 101 10.15 11.57 -2.78
N TRP A 102 10.68 10.52 -2.15
CA TRP A 102 10.76 9.20 -2.77
C TRP A 102 9.37 8.65 -3.09
N LEU A 103 8.44 8.71 -2.14
CA LEU A 103 7.04 8.28 -2.36
C LEU A 103 6.38 9.04 -3.52
N ARG A 104 6.52 10.38 -3.57
CA ARG A 104 5.93 11.20 -4.66
C ARG A 104 6.43 10.84 -6.04
N ASN A 105 7.65 10.31 -6.15
CA ASN A 105 8.26 9.90 -7.39
C ASN A 105 8.16 8.40 -7.67
N SER A 106 7.55 7.62 -6.76
CA SER A 106 7.36 6.19 -6.95
C SER A 106 6.23 5.91 -7.94
N PRO A 107 6.35 4.87 -8.78
CA PRO A 107 5.32 4.51 -9.75
C PRO A 107 4.09 3.90 -9.08
N CYS A 108 2.96 3.92 -9.79
CA CYS A 108 1.73 3.21 -9.40
C CYS A 108 1.60 1.85 -10.07
N PHE A 109 2.35 1.69 -11.13
CA PHE A 109 2.36 0.50 -11.94
C PHE A 109 3.76 0.30 -12.53
N VAL A 110 4.20 -0.96 -12.57
CA VAL A 110 5.44 -1.34 -13.24
C VAL A 110 5.15 -2.52 -14.16
N ASP A 111 5.68 -2.47 -15.36
CA ASP A 111 5.68 -3.61 -16.25
C ASP A 111 7.09 -4.16 -16.45
N LEU A 112 7.16 -5.47 -16.62
CA LEU A 112 8.39 -6.18 -16.91
C LEU A 112 8.12 -7.37 -17.82
N THR A 113 9.18 -7.88 -18.44
CA THR A 113 9.13 -9.12 -19.21
C THR A 113 10.04 -10.16 -18.55
N LEU A 114 9.51 -11.35 -18.33
CA LEU A 114 10.25 -12.47 -17.74
C LEU A 114 9.88 -13.76 -18.50
N GLY A 115 10.86 -14.47 -19.07
CA GLY A 115 10.63 -15.65 -19.88
C GLY A 115 9.65 -15.43 -21.03
N GLY A 116 9.74 -14.27 -21.69
CA GLY A 116 8.83 -13.91 -22.80
C GLY A 116 7.41 -13.49 -22.37
N LYS A 117 7.06 -13.56 -21.08
CA LYS A 117 5.75 -13.15 -20.56
C LYS A 117 5.75 -11.70 -20.12
N LYS A 118 4.72 -10.97 -20.54
CA LYS A 118 4.48 -9.59 -20.13
C LYS A 118 3.76 -9.56 -18.78
N ILE A 119 4.41 -9.03 -17.77
CA ILE A 119 3.94 -9.02 -16.37
C ILE A 119 3.68 -7.59 -15.95
N GLY A 120 2.52 -7.33 -15.36
CA GLY A 120 2.19 -6.08 -14.69
C GLY A 120 2.23 -6.23 -13.18
N LEU A 121 2.76 -5.23 -12.51
CA LEU A 121 2.84 -5.13 -11.05
C LEU A 121 2.08 -3.90 -10.60
N CYS A 122 1.12 -4.05 -9.69
CA CYS A 122 0.36 -2.95 -9.10
C CYS A 122 -0.04 -3.28 -7.67
N HIS A 123 -0.53 -2.28 -6.94
CA HIS A 123 -1.05 -2.54 -5.60
C HIS A 123 -2.43 -3.18 -5.66
N PHE A 124 -3.31 -2.69 -6.52
CA PHE A 124 -4.68 -3.17 -6.63
C PHE A 124 -5.19 -3.09 -8.07
N ALA A 125 -5.56 -4.24 -8.62
CA ALA A 125 -6.12 -4.37 -9.96
C ALA A 125 -7.65 -4.50 -9.98
N GLY A 126 -8.27 -4.64 -8.81
CA GLY A 126 -9.71 -4.92 -8.68
C GLY A 126 -10.63 -3.83 -9.22
N ASP A 127 -10.16 -2.60 -9.25
CA ASP A 127 -10.95 -1.42 -9.66
C ASP A 127 -11.29 -1.39 -11.15
N VAL A 128 -10.54 -2.10 -11.95
CA VAL A 128 -10.85 -2.30 -13.38
C VAL A 128 -12.15 -3.09 -13.57
N ARG A 129 -12.62 -3.76 -12.52
CA ARG A 129 -13.82 -4.61 -12.51
C ARG A 129 -15.03 -3.96 -11.85
N SER A 130 -14.87 -2.79 -11.23
CA SER A 130 -15.98 -2.11 -10.54
C SER A 130 -16.13 -0.66 -10.99
N ASP A 131 -17.33 -0.29 -11.42
CA ASP A 131 -17.70 1.10 -11.68
C ASP A 131 -17.76 1.96 -10.40
N TRP A 132 -17.54 1.34 -9.25
CA TRP A 132 -17.74 1.93 -7.94
C TRP A 132 -16.84 3.13 -7.65
N LEU A 133 -15.55 3.01 -7.93
CA LEU A 133 -14.60 4.12 -7.76
C LEU A 133 -14.88 5.28 -8.73
N ASN A 134 -15.21 4.96 -9.97
CA ASN A 134 -15.50 5.97 -10.98
C ASN A 134 -16.71 6.85 -10.60
N HIS A 135 -17.76 6.26 -10.05
CA HIS A 135 -18.95 7.00 -9.61
C HIS A 135 -18.65 7.88 -8.38
N GLY A 136 -17.96 7.35 -7.39
CA GLY A 136 -17.56 8.10 -6.20
C GLY A 136 -16.63 9.27 -6.52
N GLN A 137 -15.66 9.07 -7.40
CA GLN A 137 -14.75 10.11 -7.86
C GLN A 137 -15.49 11.25 -8.58
N ALA A 138 -16.34 10.92 -9.56
CA ALA A 138 -17.07 11.91 -10.32
C ALA A 138 -17.95 12.80 -9.42
N HIS A 139 -18.63 12.20 -8.46
CA HIS A 139 -19.44 12.92 -7.48
C HIS A 139 -18.60 13.84 -6.60
N PHE A 140 -17.46 13.36 -6.10
CA PHE A 140 -16.57 14.13 -5.25
C PHE A 140 -15.93 15.31 -6.02
N GLN A 141 -15.44 15.07 -7.23
CA GLN A 141 -14.91 16.13 -8.09
C GLN A 141 -15.94 17.20 -8.41
N GLN A 142 -17.20 16.80 -8.67
CA GLN A 142 -18.29 17.76 -8.94
C GLN A 142 -18.55 18.65 -7.73
N ARG A 143 -18.55 18.10 -6.51
CA ARG A 143 -18.74 18.88 -5.29
C ARG A 143 -17.62 19.89 -5.05
N ILE A 144 -16.35 19.49 -5.28
CA ILE A 144 -15.22 20.42 -5.20
C ILE A 144 -15.33 21.52 -6.25
N LYS A 145 -15.69 21.19 -7.51
CA LYS A 145 -15.92 22.18 -8.57
C LYS A 145 -17.05 23.16 -8.23
N ASN A 146 -18.04 22.71 -7.48
CA ASN A 146 -19.12 23.56 -6.96
C ASN A 146 -18.68 24.46 -5.79
N GLY A 147 -17.41 24.47 -5.42
CA GLY A 147 -16.84 25.34 -4.37
C GLY A 147 -16.99 24.80 -2.96
N GLU A 148 -17.44 23.56 -2.78
CA GLU A 148 -17.48 22.93 -1.45
C GLU A 148 -16.07 22.78 -0.88
N ASN A 149 -15.88 23.13 0.40
CA ASN A 149 -14.60 22.96 1.06
C ASN A 149 -14.47 21.55 1.64
N GLY A 150 -13.22 21.12 1.94
CA GLY A 150 -12.97 19.77 2.43
C GLY A 150 -13.78 19.41 3.69
N ALA A 151 -14.04 20.37 4.60
CA ALA A 151 -14.84 20.13 5.80
C ALA A 151 -16.32 19.90 5.47
N GLU A 152 -16.87 20.64 4.50
CA GLU A 152 -18.26 20.49 4.04
C GLU A 152 -18.50 19.17 3.31
N LEU A 153 -17.49 18.69 2.56
CA LEU A 153 -17.57 17.39 1.87
C LEU A 153 -17.80 16.22 2.84
N PHE A 154 -17.40 16.37 4.10
CA PHE A 154 -17.47 15.31 5.13
C PHE A 154 -18.69 15.43 6.06
N THR A 155 -19.52 16.48 5.94
CA THR A 155 -20.65 16.69 6.86
C THR A 155 -21.74 15.62 6.78
N TYR A 156 -21.79 14.83 5.70
CA TYR A 156 -22.85 13.84 5.49
C TYR A 156 -22.65 12.52 6.24
N THR A 157 -21.42 12.17 6.61
CA THR A 157 -21.09 10.83 7.10
C THR A 157 -20.23 10.82 8.36
N ASN A 158 -19.72 11.97 8.80
CA ASN A 158 -18.72 12.02 9.86
C ASN A 158 -19.26 12.56 11.18
N SER A 159 -18.71 12.08 12.28
CA SER A 159 -19.01 12.58 13.63
C SER A 159 -18.57 14.04 13.80
N LYS A 160 -19.10 14.70 14.84
CA LYS A 160 -18.68 16.07 15.19
C LYS A 160 -17.19 16.17 15.46
N GLU A 161 -16.60 15.12 16.04
CA GLU A 161 -15.17 14.98 16.35
C GLU A 161 -14.34 14.95 15.07
N GLN A 162 -14.75 14.16 14.09
CA GLN A 162 -14.09 14.09 12.77
C GLN A 162 -14.10 15.43 12.05
N ILE A 163 -15.24 16.14 12.04
CA ILE A 163 -15.37 17.48 11.44
C ILE A 163 -14.46 18.48 12.15
N LYS A 164 -14.38 18.42 13.51
CA LYS A 164 -13.49 19.28 14.29
C LYS A 164 -12.02 19.01 13.94
N TYR A 165 -11.64 17.73 13.81
CA TYR A 165 -10.29 17.33 13.43
C TYR A 165 -9.93 17.80 12.03
N LEU A 166 -10.81 17.60 11.04
CA LEU A 166 -10.64 18.12 9.67
C LEU A 166 -10.40 19.63 9.63
N LYS A 167 -11.19 20.40 10.40
CA LYS A 167 -10.97 21.85 10.51
C LYS A 167 -9.58 22.19 11.07
N THR A 168 -9.07 21.37 11.97
CA THR A 168 -7.70 21.52 12.51
C THR A 168 -6.66 21.24 11.42
N LEU A 169 -6.84 20.20 10.59
CA LEU A 169 -5.95 19.90 9.47
C LEU A 169 -5.96 21.00 8.41
N ILE A 170 -7.15 21.49 8.04
CA ILE A 170 -7.30 22.61 7.08
C ILE A 170 -6.63 23.87 7.61
N LYS A 171 -6.73 24.15 8.92
CA LYS A 171 -6.04 25.29 9.55
C LYS A 171 -4.51 25.11 9.53
N ARG A 172 -4.02 23.88 9.76
CA ARG A 172 -2.57 23.56 9.79
C ARG A 172 -1.94 23.64 8.42
N TYR A 173 -2.56 23.08 7.41
CA TYR A 173 -1.98 22.91 6.07
C TYR A 173 -2.45 23.97 5.06
N GLY A 174 -3.50 24.72 5.37
CA GLY A 174 -4.13 25.68 4.45
C GLY A 174 -5.18 25.02 3.53
N LYS A 175 -6.31 25.70 3.34
CA LYS A 175 -7.47 25.19 2.58
C LYS A 175 -7.10 24.82 1.12
N SER A 176 -6.37 25.70 0.44
CA SER A 176 -6.00 25.50 -0.97
C SER A 176 -5.06 24.31 -1.17
N VAL A 177 -4.09 24.12 -0.29
CA VAL A 177 -3.17 22.97 -0.33
C VAL A 177 -3.93 21.67 -0.07
N TYR A 178 -4.83 21.67 0.90
CA TYR A 178 -5.65 20.52 1.23
C TYR A 178 -6.55 20.09 0.05
N VAL A 179 -7.26 21.04 -0.57
CA VAL A 179 -8.11 20.77 -1.73
C VAL A 179 -7.27 20.30 -2.93
N LYS A 180 -6.10 20.93 -3.17
CA LYS A 180 -5.19 20.51 -4.22
C LYS A 180 -4.74 19.07 -4.03
N ASN A 181 -4.31 18.69 -2.83
CA ASN A 181 -3.87 17.33 -2.54
C ASN A 181 -4.99 16.30 -2.82
N ILE A 182 -6.24 16.62 -2.48
CA ILE A 182 -7.38 15.76 -2.78
C ILE A 182 -7.56 15.60 -4.30
N LEU A 183 -7.51 16.71 -5.06
CA LEU A 183 -7.64 16.68 -6.52
C LEU A 183 -6.50 15.90 -7.17
N ASP A 184 -5.27 16.16 -6.77
CA ASP A 184 -4.09 15.44 -7.26
C ASP A 184 -4.22 13.92 -7.01
N THR A 185 -4.78 13.53 -5.87
CA THR A 185 -5.06 12.11 -5.57
C THR A 185 -6.11 11.52 -6.51
N LEU A 186 -7.20 12.25 -6.75
CA LEU A 186 -8.29 11.79 -7.63
C LEU A 186 -7.86 11.65 -9.09
N GLU A 187 -6.91 12.49 -9.53
CA GLU A 187 -6.36 12.44 -10.89
C GLU A 187 -5.22 11.44 -11.04
N HIS A 188 -4.81 10.80 -9.95
CA HIS A 188 -3.66 9.89 -9.99
C HIS A 188 -3.98 8.58 -10.75
N PRO A 189 -3.01 8.05 -11.53
CA PRO A 189 -3.18 6.84 -12.34
C PRO A 189 -3.66 5.58 -11.62
N LEU A 190 -3.45 5.47 -10.29
CA LEU A 190 -4.00 4.38 -9.49
C LEU A 190 -5.53 4.28 -9.60
N PHE A 191 -6.20 5.41 -9.83
CA PHE A 191 -7.67 5.52 -9.94
C PHE A 191 -8.17 5.62 -11.39
N HIS A 192 -7.28 5.76 -12.36
CA HIS A 192 -7.60 5.85 -13.79
C HIS A 192 -7.13 4.59 -14.51
N GLY A 193 -7.89 3.51 -14.39
CA GLY A 193 -7.56 2.18 -14.86
C GLY A 193 -6.74 2.12 -16.15
N GLN A 194 -5.52 1.61 -16.05
CA GLN A 194 -4.78 1.16 -17.25
C GLN A 194 -5.45 -0.09 -17.79
N SER A 195 -5.38 -0.31 -19.11
CA SER A 195 -5.86 -1.57 -19.68
C SER A 195 -4.96 -2.73 -19.23
N LEU A 196 -5.34 -3.39 -18.15
CA LEU A 196 -4.61 -4.52 -17.58
C LEU A 196 -4.66 -5.77 -18.48
N PHE A 197 -5.57 -5.79 -19.45
CA PHE A 197 -5.80 -6.96 -20.33
C PHE A 197 -4.78 -7.11 -21.46
N SER A 198 -3.76 -6.25 -21.50
CA SER A 198 -2.61 -6.37 -22.41
C SER A 198 -1.43 -7.16 -21.81
N TYR A 199 -1.58 -7.65 -20.59
CA TYR A 199 -0.57 -8.44 -19.86
C TYR A 199 -0.93 -9.92 -19.83
N ASP A 200 0.07 -10.79 -19.84
CA ASP A 200 -0.13 -12.22 -19.58
C ASP A 200 -0.50 -12.45 -18.12
N THR A 201 0.14 -11.70 -17.23
CA THR A 201 -0.02 -11.85 -15.79
C THR A 201 0.02 -10.50 -15.07
N ILE A 202 -0.82 -10.34 -14.03
CA ILE A 202 -0.80 -9.23 -13.09
C ILE A 202 -0.58 -9.78 -11.68
N PHE A 203 0.34 -9.16 -10.93
CA PHE A 203 0.50 -9.38 -9.49
C PHE A 203 0.01 -8.16 -8.72
N GLU A 204 -0.80 -8.39 -7.70
CA GLU A 204 -1.38 -7.37 -6.83
C GLU A 204 -1.29 -7.75 -5.35
N GLY A 205 -1.34 -6.75 -4.44
CA GLY A 205 -1.44 -6.89 -2.99
C GLY A 205 -2.82 -6.52 -2.45
N HIS A 206 -2.86 -5.57 -1.48
CA HIS A 206 -4.02 -4.86 -0.95
C HIS A 206 -4.95 -5.65 -0.02
N VAL A 207 -5.30 -6.87 -0.34
CA VAL A 207 -6.29 -7.65 0.44
C VAL A 207 -5.70 -8.45 1.58
N HIS A 208 -4.38 -8.49 1.73
CA HIS A 208 -3.57 -9.10 2.78
C HIS A 208 -3.60 -10.63 2.86
N PHE A 209 -4.39 -11.31 2.07
CA PHE A 209 -4.44 -12.77 2.00
C PHE A 209 -4.28 -13.26 0.55
N GLU A 210 -3.62 -14.39 0.41
CA GLU A 210 -3.43 -15.02 -0.89
C GLU A 210 -4.77 -15.55 -1.42
N LYS A 211 -5.07 -15.25 -2.68
CA LYS A 211 -6.23 -15.78 -3.38
C LYS A 211 -5.79 -16.73 -4.48
N PRO A 212 -6.60 -17.76 -4.79
CA PRO A 212 -6.40 -18.53 -6.01
C PRO A 212 -6.31 -17.59 -7.21
N SER A 213 -5.38 -17.87 -8.12
CA SER A 213 -5.25 -17.10 -9.36
C SER A 213 -6.53 -17.13 -10.18
N GLN A 214 -6.86 -16.03 -10.81
CA GLN A 214 -8.05 -15.88 -11.65
C GLN A 214 -7.64 -15.39 -13.02
N THR A 215 -8.13 -16.05 -14.07
CA THR A 215 -7.93 -15.57 -15.44
C THR A 215 -9.18 -14.86 -15.93
N TYR A 216 -9.00 -13.61 -16.39
CA TYR A 216 -10.06 -12.80 -16.95
C TYR A 216 -9.56 -12.11 -18.23
N LYS A 217 -10.30 -12.26 -19.33
CA LYS A 217 -9.94 -11.73 -20.66
C LYS A 217 -8.50 -12.06 -21.12
N GLY A 218 -8.02 -13.25 -20.79
CA GLY A 218 -6.67 -13.71 -21.18
C GLY A 218 -5.55 -13.32 -20.23
N THR A 219 -5.80 -12.46 -19.24
CA THR A 219 -4.83 -12.05 -18.21
C THR A 219 -5.05 -12.84 -16.92
N THR A 220 -4.00 -13.42 -16.36
CA THR A 220 -4.03 -14.13 -15.08
C THR A 220 -3.65 -13.19 -13.94
N PHE A 221 -4.49 -13.10 -12.94
CA PHE A 221 -4.31 -12.26 -11.75
C PHE A 221 -3.88 -13.10 -10.55
N TYR A 222 -2.80 -12.69 -9.89
CA TYR A 222 -2.31 -13.24 -8.64
C TYR A 222 -2.42 -12.19 -7.54
N THR A 223 -3.24 -12.46 -6.54
CA THR A 223 -3.34 -11.63 -5.34
C THR A 223 -2.41 -12.18 -4.28
N LEU A 224 -1.42 -11.40 -3.87
CA LEU A 224 -0.39 -11.80 -2.92
C LEU A 224 -0.84 -11.58 -1.48
N ARG A 225 -0.37 -12.43 -0.58
CA ARG A 225 -0.51 -12.22 0.86
C ARG A 225 0.38 -11.07 1.31
N SER A 226 -0.09 -10.27 2.27
CA SER A 226 0.73 -9.32 3.02
C SER A 226 2.00 -9.98 3.55
N LEU A 227 3.09 -9.23 3.60
CA LEU A 227 4.37 -9.73 4.11
C LEU A 227 4.23 -10.36 5.50
N SER A 228 3.43 -9.78 6.41
CA SER A 228 3.27 -10.27 7.78
C SER A 228 1.87 -10.08 8.38
N MET A 229 0.94 -9.50 7.64
CA MET A 229 -0.43 -9.24 8.13
C MET A 229 -1.41 -10.20 7.46
N GLY A 230 -1.67 -11.36 8.07
CA GLY A 230 -2.62 -12.33 7.54
C GLY A 230 -3.81 -12.55 8.46
N TYR A 231 -5.05 -12.34 7.96
CA TYR A 231 -6.29 -12.46 8.75
C TYR A 231 -6.66 -13.85 9.20
N ALA A 232 -6.19 -14.89 8.54
CA ALA A 232 -6.81 -16.21 8.66
C ALA A 232 -5.83 -17.37 8.84
N GLU A 233 -4.54 -17.14 8.68
CA GLU A 233 -3.57 -18.21 8.73
C GLU A 233 -3.04 -18.38 10.15
N LYS A 234 -2.94 -19.63 10.61
CA LYS A 234 -2.38 -19.99 11.93
C LYS A 234 -0.87 -19.66 12.07
N GLU A 235 -0.30 -19.03 11.05
CA GLU A 235 1.14 -18.71 10.95
C GLU A 235 1.39 -17.29 11.44
N GLU A 236 1.23 -17.05 12.74
CA GLU A 236 1.32 -15.70 13.34
C GLU A 236 2.75 -15.14 13.40
N ASP A 237 3.75 -16.00 13.30
CA ASP A 237 5.20 -15.67 13.33
C ASP A 237 5.89 -15.83 11.96
N VAL A 238 5.10 -15.96 10.89
CA VAL A 238 5.60 -16.20 9.53
C VAL A 238 5.37 -14.98 8.64
N ALA A 239 6.45 -14.37 8.22
CA ALA A 239 6.47 -13.42 7.10
C ALA A 239 6.68 -14.17 5.77
N CYS A 240 6.35 -13.53 4.66
CA CYS A 240 6.57 -14.14 3.35
C CYS A 240 7.01 -13.13 2.29
N TYR A 241 7.67 -13.66 1.27
CA TYR A 241 7.95 -13.00 0.00
C TYR A 241 7.78 -13.99 -1.15
N TYR A 242 7.75 -13.49 -2.36
CA TYR A 242 7.53 -14.31 -3.55
C TYR A 242 8.70 -14.18 -4.51
N VAL A 243 9.09 -15.29 -5.12
CA VAL A 243 10.16 -15.36 -6.12
C VAL A 243 9.55 -15.75 -7.47
N LEU A 244 9.77 -14.90 -8.46
CA LEU A 244 9.57 -15.23 -9.87
C LEU A 244 10.93 -15.57 -10.45
N GLU A 245 11.09 -16.76 -10.97
CA GLU A 245 12.33 -17.21 -11.61
C GLU A 245 12.09 -17.55 -13.07
N GLU A 246 12.86 -16.92 -13.96
CA GLU A 246 12.75 -17.10 -15.39
C GLU A 246 13.03 -18.55 -15.81
N VAL A 247 12.18 -19.10 -16.65
CA VAL A 247 12.36 -20.38 -17.35
C VAL A 247 12.17 -20.19 -18.85
N ASN A 248 12.43 -21.24 -19.65
CA ASN A 248 12.47 -21.12 -21.12
C ASN A 248 11.25 -20.45 -21.74
N ASP A 249 10.02 -20.77 -21.28
CA ASP A 249 8.78 -20.24 -21.85
C ASP A 249 7.89 -19.59 -20.76
N GLY A 250 8.47 -18.83 -19.84
CA GLY A 250 7.73 -18.16 -18.77
C GLY A 250 8.54 -17.99 -17.51
N PHE A 251 7.89 -18.18 -16.39
CA PHE A 251 8.51 -18.09 -15.07
C PHE A 251 7.87 -19.07 -14.09
N THR A 252 8.63 -19.49 -13.10
CA THR A 252 8.09 -20.13 -11.90
C THR A 252 7.68 -19.06 -10.89
N PHE A 253 6.68 -19.35 -10.07
CA PHE A 253 6.20 -18.48 -9.02
C PHE A 253 6.15 -19.25 -7.70
N THR A 254 6.92 -18.81 -6.70
CA THR A 254 7.06 -19.53 -5.43
C THR A 254 6.98 -18.58 -4.25
N ARG A 255 6.09 -18.87 -3.29
CA ARG A 255 6.07 -18.22 -1.96
C ARG A 255 7.19 -18.79 -1.10
N LYS A 256 7.93 -17.91 -0.43
CA LYS A 256 8.96 -18.23 0.56
C LYS A 256 8.51 -17.71 1.93
N ASN A 257 8.49 -18.59 2.91
CA ASN A 257 8.11 -18.28 4.28
C ASN A 257 9.36 -18.03 5.13
N VAL A 258 9.28 -17.07 6.05
CA VAL A 258 10.38 -16.61 6.89
C VAL A 258 9.89 -16.44 8.31
N LEU A 259 10.48 -17.12 9.26
CA LEU A 259 10.19 -16.90 10.69
C LEU A 259 10.78 -15.57 11.15
N PHE A 260 10.04 -14.84 11.98
CA PHE A 260 10.48 -13.61 12.62
C PHE A 260 10.13 -13.58 14.11
N ASP A 261 10.73 -12.68 14.86
CA ASP A 261 10.44 -12.48 16.29
C ASP A 261 9.13 -11.68 16.47
N ARG A 262 8.01 -12.42 16.55
CA ARG A 262 6.69 -11.85 16.76
C ARG A 262 6.59 -11.08 18.07
N ASP A 263 7.18 -11.57 19.14
CA ASP A 263 7.12 -10.92 20.46
C ASP A 263 7.85 -9.57 20.42
N LYS A 264 8.98 -9.49 19.72
CA LYS A 264 9.67 -8.21 19.49
C LYS A 264 8.80 -7.23 18.68
N MET A 265 8.17 -7.70 17.62
CA MET A 265 7.23 -6.89 16.83
C MET A 265 6.09 -6.36 17.70
N LEU A 266 5.45 -7.23 18.50
CA LEU A 266 4.34 -6.85 19.40
C LEU A 266 4.78 -5.86 20.49
N ARG A 267 5.97 -6.04 21.08
CA ARG A 267 6.55 -5.05 22.01
C ARG A 267 6.70 -3.69 21.34
N THR A 268 7.28 -3.64 20.14
CA THR A 268 7.45 -2.39 19.37
C THR A 268 6.11 -1.70 19.12
N ILE A 269 5.06 -2.44 18.73
CA ILE A 269 3.71 -1.89 18.55
C ILE A 269 3.18 -1.33 19.88
N LYS A 270 3.31 -2.09 20.97
CA LYS A 270 2.80 -1.71 22.30
C LYS A 270 3.47 -0.45 22.84
N GLU A 271 4.77 -0.33 22.67
CA GLU A 271 5.60 0.76 23.17
C GLU A 271 5.56 2.03 22.29
N SER A 272 5.05 1.91 21.06
CA SER A 272 4.96 3.03 20.12
C SER A 272 4.01 4.12 20.61
N ASP A 273 4.25 5.35 20.15
CA ASP A 273 3.40 6.53 20.36
C ASP A 273 2.27 6.68 19.33
N MET A 274 1.92 5.59 18.64
CA MET A 274 0.80 5.58 17.67
C MET A 274 -0.50 6.00 18.35
N PRO A 275 -1.32 6.86 17.72
CA PRO A 275 -2.58 7.33 18.27
C PRO A 275 -3.62 6.22 18.47
N SER A 276 -3.54 5.17 17.67
CA SER A 276 -4.37 3.98 17.82
C SER A 276 -3.62 2.70 17.45
N LYS A 277 -3.91 1.65 18.20
CA LYS A 277 -3.41 0.29 17.94
C LYS A 277 -4.53 -0.65 17.49
N LYS A 278 -5.78 -0.16 17.37
CA LYS A 278 -6.92 -1.01 17.04
C LYS A 278 -6.84 -1.60 15.65
N ILE A 279 -6.33 -0.81 14.70
CA ILE A 279 -6.23 -1.24 13.30
C ILE A 279 -5.24 -2.39 13.21
N ILE A 280 -4.03 -2.18 13.72
CA ILE A 280 -2.98 -3.21 13.68
C ILE A 280 -3.37 -4.46 14.47
N ASN A 281 -4.11 -4.31 15.58
CA ASN A 281 -4.56 -5.43 16.41
C ASN A 281 -5.50 -6.38 15.66
N LYS A 282 -6.23 -5.90 14.64
CA LYS A 282 -7.07 -6.77 13.81
C LYS A 282 -6.24 -7.76 13.00
N TYR A 283 -5.01 -7.39 12.65
CA TYR A 283 -4.15 -8.18 11.78
C TYR A 283 -3.16 -9.04 12.53
N VAL A 284 -2.67 -8.59 13.69
CA VAL A 284 -1.60 -9.27 14.41
C VAL A 284 -2.04 -9.95 15.70
N LYS A 285 -3.33 -9.89 16.07
CA LYS A 285 -3.92 -10.51 17.28
C LYS A 285 -3.02 -10.32 18.51
N MET A 286 -3.02 -9.11 19.06
CA MET A 286 -2.33 -8.81 20.32
C MET A 286 -3.05 -9.39 21.49
#